data_9d0976f4cbc0838cd97cc463945ad2b5
#
_entry.id   9d0976f4cbc0838cd97cc463945ad2b5
#
_cell.length_a   1.000
_cell.length_b   1.000
_cell.length_c   1.000
_cell.angle_alpha   90.00
_cell.angle_beta   90.00
_cell.angle_gamma   90.00
#
_symmetry.space_group_name_H-M   'P 1'
#
loop_
_entity.id
_entity.type
_entity.pdbx_description
1 polymer ?
#
loop_
_entity_poly.entity_id
_entity_poly.type
_entity_poly.pdbx_seq_one_letter_code
_entity_poly.pdbx_strand_id
1 'polypeptide(L)'
;VLAFNSSVNGERQKRISACFGEPDRPASELVDTFITSLGMPRSLSAVGVGEDQLEHIAEFTMLDFWARTNPRDISGPADVRQILDMAL
;
A
#
# COMPACT_ATOMS: atom_id res chain seq x y z
N VAL A 1 -0.40 -0.18 0.51
CA VAL A 1 -0.25 -1.11 1.66
C VAL A 1 -0.63 -0.44 2.97
N LEU A 2 -0.05 0.72 3.34
CA LEU A 2 -0.37 1.40 4.62
C LEU A 2 -1.88 1.68 4.75
N ALA A 3 -2.50 2.27 3.72
CA ALA A 3 -3.95 2.55 3.73
C ALA A 3 -4.78 1.26 3.86
N PHE A 4 -4.41 0.20 3.17
CA PHE A 4 -5.07 -1.11 3.26
C PHE A 4 -5.00 -1.70 4.67
N ASN A 5 -3.85 -1.57 5.34
CA ASN A 5 -3.63 -2.10 6.67
C ASN A 5 -4.20 -1.24 7.80
N SER A 6 -4.60 0.00 7.54
CA SER A 6 -4.99 0.97 8.58
C SER A 6 -6.17 0.51 9.43
N SER A 7 -7.08 -0.28 8.87
CA SER A 7 -8.23 -0.85 9.62
C SER A 7 -7.81 -1.86 10.70
N VAL A 8 -6.62 -2.43 10.59
CA VAL A 8 -6.10 -3.45 11.52
C VAL A 8 -5.03 -2.89 12.43
N ASN A 9 -4.13 -2.06 11.91
CA ASN A 9 -2.99 -1.53 12.66
C ASN A 9 -2.89 -0.01 12.68
N GLY A 10 -4.00 0.71 12.51
CA GLY A 10 -4.05 2.17 12.47
C GLY A 10 -3.40 2.84 13.69
N GLU A 11 -3.64 2.32 14.89
CA GLU A 11 -3.00 2.84 16.11
C GLU A 11 -1.48 2.71 16.07
N ARG A 12 -0.97 1.60 15.53
CA ARG A 12 0.48 1.41 15.35
C ARG A 12 1.05 2.37 14.31
N GLN A 13 0.29 2.66 13.26
CA GLN A 13 0.68 3.61 12.21
C GLN A 13 0.79 5.05 12.71
N LYS A 14 0.10 5.42 13.80
CA LYS A 14 0.25 6.74 14.44
C LYS A 14 1.69 7.03 14.88
N ARG A 15 2.47 6.00 15.16
CA ARG A 15 3.90 6.16 15.47
C ARG A 15 4.69 6.66 14.26
N ILE A 16 4.31 6.22 13.05
CA ILE A 16 4.89 6.73 11.81
C ILE A 16 4.48 8.19 11.63
N SER A 17 3.20 8.49 11.80
CA SER A 17 2.68 9.86 11.68
C SER A 17 3.33 10.81 12.66
N ALA A 18 3.59 10.36 13.91
CA ALA A 18 4.29 11.13 14.91
C ALA A 18 5.74 11.47 14.50
N CYS A 19 6.42 10.57 13.79
CA CYS A 19 7.77 10.83 13.26
C CYS A 19 7.78 11.99 12.24
N PHE A 20 6.67 12.21 11.54
CA PHE A 20 6.48 13.38 10.67
C PHE A 20 5.98 14.63 11.42
N GLY A 21 5.76 14.55 12.72
CA GLY A 21 5.20 15.64 13.52
C GLY A 21 3.68 15.84 13.38
N GLU A 22 2.97 14.91 12.77
CA GLU A 22 1.52 15.00 12.49
C GLU A 22 0.80 13.70 12.90
N PRO A 23 0.72 13.37 14.21
CA PRO A 23 0.23 12.08 14.69
C PRO A 23 -1.25 11.80 14.36
N ASP A 24 -2.04 12.83 14.05
CA ASP A 24 -3.46 12.71 13.71
C ASP A 24 -3.72 12.57 12.21
N ARG A 25 -2.68 12.70 11.39
CA ARG A 25 -2.77 12.53 9.94
C ARG A 25 -2.48 11.07 9.55
N PRO A 26 -3.19 10.50 8.57
CA PRO A 26 -2.93 9.12 8.11
C PRO A 26 -1.48 8.94 7.66
N ALA A 27 -0.83 7.89 8.15
CA ALA A 27 0.55 7.58 7.76
C ALA A 27 0.73 7.38 6.26
N SER A 28 -0.29 6.82 5.60
CA SER A 28 -0.29 6.63 4.13
C SER A 28 -0.16 7.95 3.36
N GLU A 29 -0.84 9.01 3.83
CA GLU A 29 -0.77 10.34 3.21
C GLU A 29 0.59 11.00 3.45
N LEU A 30 1.11 10.91 4.66
CA LEU A 30 2.41 11.50 5.01
C LEU A 30 3.55 10.85 4.23
N VAL A 31 3.54 9.53 4.13
CA VAL A 31 4.54 8.78 3.35
C VAL A 31 4.40 9.12 1.86
N ASP A 32 3.17 9.23 1.35
CA ASP A 32 2.92 9.61 -0.04
C ASP A 32 3.48 11.01 -0.35
N THR A 33 3.19 11.99 0.50
CA THR A 33 3.71 13.35 0.38
C THR A 33 5.24 13.37 0.42
N PHE A 34 5.84 12.58 1.32
CA PHE A 34 7.29 12.49 1.43
C PHE A 34 7.93 11.92 0.16
N ILE A 35 7.41 10.80 -0.37
CA ILE A 35 7.94 10.19 -1.59
C ILE A 35 7.74 11.13 -2.80
N THR A 36 6.62 11.85 -2.86
CA THR A 36 6.37 12.86 -3.88
C THR A 36 7.42 13.97 -3.83
N SER A 37 7.82 14.40 -2.65
CA SER A 37 8.86 15.43 -2.48
C SER A 37 10.23 14.99 -2.99
N LEU A 38 10.47 13.69 -3.09
CA LEU A 38 11.69 13.11 -3.67
C LEU A 38 11.64 13.02 -5.20
N GLY A 39 10.54 13.43 -5.84
CA GLY A 39 10.37 13.34 -7.29
C GLY A 39 10.14 11.92 -7.82
N MET A 40 9.77 10.98 -6.96
CA MET A 40 9.53 9.59 -7.34
C MET A 40 8.11 9.37 -7.88
N PRO A 41 7.92 8.42 -8.82
CA PRO A 41 6.60 8.04 -9.30
C PRO A 41 5.68 7.60 -8.15
N ARG A 42 4.39 8.00 -8.21
CA ARG A 42 3.43 7.72 -7.15
C ARG A 42 2.34 6.72 -7.53
N SER A 43 2.33 6.26 -8.76
CA SER A 43 1.35 5.27 -9.22
C SER A 43 2.00 4.20 -10.09
N LEU A 44 1.32 3.07 -10.20
CA LEU A 44 1.71 1.99 -11.12
C LEU A 44 1.64 2.46 -12.56
N SER A 45 0.63 3.25 -12.91
CA SER A 45 0.50 3.84 -14.26
C SER A 45 1.69 4.70 -14.63
N ALA A 46 2.25 5.45 -13.68
CA ALA A 46 3.41 6.30 -13.92
C ALA A 46 4.68 5.52 -14.28
N VAL A 47 4.73 4.23 -13.97
CA VAL A 47 5.85 3.33 -14.30
C VAL A 47 5.50 2.31 -15.39
N GLY A 48 4.37 2.52 -16.11
CA GLY A 48 3.98 1.70 -17.26
C GLY A 48 3.21 0.42 -16.92
N VAL A 49 2.73 0.27 -15.69
CA VAL A 49 1.87 -0.85 -15.30
C VAL A 49 0.41 -0.44 -15.48
N GLY A 50 -0.29 -1.10 -16.39
CA GLY A 50 -1.70 -0.85 -16.70
C GLY A 50 -2.65 -1.77 -15.93
N GLU A 51 -3.94 -1.44 -15.98
CA GLU A 51 -5.00 -2.21 -15.34
C GLU A 51 -5.06 -3.68 -15.81
N ASP A 52 -4.75 -3.92 -17.08
CA ASP A 52 -4.72 -5.25 -17.70
C ASP A 52 -3.68 -6.20 -17.07
N GLN A 53 -2.67 -5.65 -16.37
CA GLN A 53 -1.62 -6.42 -15.71
C GLN A 53 -1.95 -6.73 -14.24
N LEU A 54 -2.89 -6.02 -13.63
CA LEU A 54 -3.14 -6.10 -12.19
C LEU A 54 -3.62 -7.47 -11.74
N GLU A 55 -4.45 -8.14 -12.53
CA GLU A 55 -4.93 -9.49 -12.19
C GLU A 55 -3.77 -10.48 -12.11
N HIS A 56 -2.90 -10.45 -13.11
CA HIS A 56 -1.73 -11.30 -13.15
C HIS A 56 -0.76 -11.04 -11.98
N ILE A 57 -0.52 -9.77 -11.66
CA ILE A 57 0.30 -9.39 -10.51
C ILE A 57 -0.33 -9.91 -9.20
N ALA A 58 -1.66 -9.78 -9.05
CA ALA A 58 -2.37 -10.24 -7.86
C ALA A 58 -2.25 -11.76 -7.68
N GLU A 59 -2.42 -12.53 -8.75
CA GLU A 59 -2.26 -13.98 -8.72
C GLU A 59 -0.83 -14.40 -8.34
N PHE A 60 0.19 -13.78 -8.97
CA PHE A 60 1.59 -14.07 -8.67
C PHE A 60 1.99 -13.69 -7.24
N THR A 61 1.42 -12.63 -6.70
CA THR A 61 1.69 -12.22 -5.31
C THR A 61 1.31 -13.29 -4.31
N MET A 62 0.32 -14.12 -4.62
CA MET A 62 -0.09 -15.24 -3.74
C MET A 62 0.97 -16.34 -3.61
N LEU A 63 1.96 -16.37 -4.49
CA LEU A 63 3.11 -17.26 -4.40
C LEU A 63 4.19 -16.73 -3.46
N ASP A 64 4.13 -15.44 -3.12
CA ASP A 64 5.08 -14.83 -2.19
C ASP A 64 4.69 -15.18 -0.75
N PHE A 65 5.62 -15.86 -0.06
CA PHE A 65 5.45 -16.22 1.34
C PHE A 65 5.18 -14.99 2.23
N TRP A 66 5.82 -13.86 1.95
CA TRP A 66 5.72 -12.65 2.75
C TRP A 66 4.35 -11.96 2.65
N ALA A 67 3.61 -12.16 1.57
CA ALA A 67 2.25 -11.64 1.44
C ALA A 67 1.34 -12.15 2.56
N ARG A 68 1.56 -13.37 3.02
CA ARG A 68 0.79 -14.01 4.11
C ARG A 68 1.09 -13.44 5.50
N THR A 69 2.14 -12.64 5.64
CA THR A 69 2.52 -11.98 6.90
C THR A 69 2.00 -10.55 7.00
N ASN A 70 1.21 -10.10 6.01
CA ASN A 70 0.63 -8.77 6.04
C ASN A 70 -0.29 -8.59 7.25
N PRO A 71 -0.25 -7.45 7.98
CA PRO A 71 -1.09 -7.22 9.16
C PRO A 71 -2.60 -7.42 8.94
N ARG A 72 -3.14 -6.92 7.83
CA ARG A 72 -4.49 -7.26 7.38
C ARG A 72 -4.39 -8.49 6.50
N ASP A 73 -5.13 -9.53 6.84
CA ASP A 73 -5.09 -10.80 6.12
C ASP A 73 -5.29 -10.64 4.62
N ILE A 74 -4.44 -11.32 3.86
CA ILE A 74 -4.56 -11.48 2.41
C ILE A 74 -4.95 -12.94 2.19
N SER A 75 -6.24 -13.18 1.96
CA SER A 75 -6.80 -14.52 1.78
C SER A 75 -6.80 -15.00 0.34
N GLY A 76 -6.68 -14.08 -0.62
CA GLY A 76 -6.68 -14.41 -2.04
C GLY A 76 -6.26 -13.25 -2.93
N PRO A 77 -6.20 -13.47 -4.26
CA PRO A 77 -5.80 -12.44 -5.23
C PRO A 77 -6.67 -11.18 -5.18
N ALA A 78 -7.95 -11.31 -4.79
CA ALA A 78 -8.86 -10.17 -4.69
C ALA A 78 -8.42 -9.13 -3.66
N ASP A 79 -7.82 -9.56 -2.55
CA ASP A 79 -7.28 -8.63 -1.53
C ASP A 79 -6.05 -7.90 -2.08
N VAL A 80 -5.20 -8.62 -2.81
CA VAL A 80 -4.03 -8.01 -3.48
C VAL A 80 -4.50 -7.02 -4.55
N ARG A 81 -5.52 -7.39 -5.35
CA ARG A 81 -6.09 -6.52 -6.38
C ARG A 81 -6.58 -5.21 -5.77
N GLN A 82 -7.23 -5.25 -4.62
CA GLN A 82 -7.66 -4.05 -3.90
C GLN A 82 -6.49 -3.11 -3.57
N ILE A 83 -5.34 -3.66 -3.18
CA ILE A 83 -4.13 -2.87 -2.90
C ILE A 83 -3.59 -2.24 -4.19
N LEU A 84 -3.59 -3.00 -5.28
CA LEU A 84 -3.09 -2.55 -6.59
C LEU A 84 -3.97 -1.45 -7.16
N ASP A 85 -5.30 -1.56 -7.04
CA ASP A 85 -6.26 -0.54 -7.47
C ASP A 85 -6.03 0.79 -6.74
N MET A 86 -5.66 0.75 -5.45
CA MET A 86 -5.28 1.96 -4.70
C MET A 86 -3.98 2.60 -5.19
N ALA A 87 -3.17 1.86 -5.94
CA ALA A 87 -1.84 2.28 -6.39
C ALA A 87 -1.80 2.60 -7.90
N LEU A 88 -2.86 2.31 -8.63
CA LEU A 88 -2.95 2.50 -10.07
C LEU A 88 -2.92 3.99 -10.44
#